data_11b72d4b8c2afe7303994fe5e95f5efe
#
_entry.id   11b72d4b8c2afe7303994fe5e95f5efe
#
_cell.length_a   1.000
_cell.length_b   1.000
_cell.length_c   1.000
_cell.angle_alpha   90.00
_cell.angle_beta   90.00
_cell.angle_gamma   90.00
#
_symmetry.space_group_name_H-M   'P 1'
#
loop_
_entity.id
_entity.type
_entity.pdbx_description
1 polymer ?
#
loop_
_entity_poly.entity_id
_entity_poly.type
_entity_poly.pdbx_seq_one_letter_code
_entity_poly.pdbx_strand_id
1 'polypeptide(L)'
;ANIENAESSNDYNELEWTVHSVGPSEVCRVMGSGQNVTIYPINVGEAEVMAQLPNSSSVAKCTVVVEAGKSFVLEASNISVQPFGTRKVKYTVSPANANLTWTMDQMNDVFTYTDLGCDENGVGYVQIEGIKEGTGNLYCVTDGNAKGNLSIKVAWNYEFSLTGKTTFSISPAETAEVGFKVNPTYADITVNSTSDAFNYSIVNNGEKKKKIL
;
A
#
# COMPACT_ATOMS: atom_id res chain seq x y z
N ALA A 1 20.91 1.11 -36.59
CA ALA A 1 21.35 0.12 -37.55
C ALA A 1 22.76 0.47 -38.03
N ASN A 2 23.56 -0.54 -38.31
CA ASN A 2 24.86 -0.41 -38.97
C ASN A 2 24.77 -1.06 -40.32
N ILE A 3 25.31 -0.36 -41.32
CA ILE A 3 25.47 -0.90 -42.67
C ILE A 3 26.94 -1.25 -42.83
N GLU A 4 27.24 -2.54 -43.05
CA GLU A 4 28.57 -2.98 -43.41
C GLU A 4 28.95 -2.42 -44.79
N ASN A 5 30.16 -1.86 -44.90
CA ASN A 5 30.64 -1.23 -46.15
C ASN A 5 29.85 0.01 -46.61
N ALA A 6 29.22 0.76 -45.70
CA ALA A 6 28.69 2.08 -46.04
C ALA A 6 29.79 3.03 -46.51
N GLU A 7 29.71 3.49 -47.75
CA GLU A 7 30.71 4.39 -48.36
C GLU A 7 30.44 5.85 -48.04
N SER A 8 29.20 6.19 -47.62
CA SER A 8 28.82 7.56 -47.28
C SER A 8 27.70 7.60 -46.23
N SER A 9 27.50 8.77 -45.59
CA SER A 9 26.36 9.03 -44.71
C SER A 9 25.02 8.99 -45.41
N ASN A 10 24.99 9.10 -46.75
CA ASN A 10 23.76 9.03 -47.55
C ASN A 10 23.17 7.63 -47.56
N ASP A 11 24.00 6.58 -47.46
CA ASP A 11 23.52 5.19 -47.41
C ASP A 11 22.57 4.95 -46.24
N TYR A 12 22.77 5.62 -45.11
CA TYR A 12 21.89 5.54 -43.96
C TYR A 12 20.57 6.29 -44.15
N ASN A 13 20.55 7.34 -44.99
CA ASN A 13 19.33 8.11 -45.26
C ASN A 13 18.34 7.34 -46.16
N GLU A 14 18.80 6.33 -46.86
CA GLU A 14 17.99 5.47 -47.69
C GLU A 14 17.40 4.26 -46.95
N LEU A 15 17.73 4.08 -45.64
CA LEU A 15 17.18 3.01 -44.85
C LEU A 15 15.66 3.10 -44.75
N GLU A 16 14.98 2.05 -45.18
CA GLU A 16 13.55 1.84 -44.99
C GLU A 16 13.33 1.09 -43.68
N TRP A 17 12.54 1.70 -42.80
CA TRP A 17 12.15 1.11 -41.54
C TRP A 17 10.72 0.60 -41.60
N THR A 18 10.54 -0.67 -41.26
CA THR A 18 9.22 -1.30 -41.24
C THR A 18 8.99 -1.96 -39.86
N VAL A 19 7.71 -2.04 -39.47
CA VAL A 19 7.28 -2.70 -38.22
C VAL A 19 6.30 -3.80 -38.60
N HIS A 20 6.55 -5.00 -38.12
CA HIS A 20 5.66 -6.14 -38.27
C HIS A 20 5.21 -6.58 -36.86
N SER A 21 3.98 -6.25 -36.51
CA SER A 21 3.38 -6.67 -35.24
C SER A 21 2.93 -8.13 -35.32
N VAL A 22 3.21 -8.88 -34.24
CA VAL A 22 2.72 -10.24 -34.07
C VAL A 22 1.28 -10.17 -33.57
N GLY A 23 0.29 -10.35 -34.48
CA GLY A 23 -1.13 -10.26 -34.15
C GLY A 23 -1.86 -9.11 -34.85
N PRO A 24 -3.15 -8.91 -34.54
CA PRO A 24 -4.01 -7.96 -35.27
C PRO A 24 -3.83 -6.49 -34.88
N SER A 25 -3.13 -6.19 -33.76
CA SER A 25 -2.97 -4.83 -33.26
C SER A 25 -1.57 -4.30 -33.51
N GLU A 26 -1.47 -3.01 -33.86
CA GLU A 26 -0.19 -2.30 -33.96
C GLU A 26 0.46 -2.23 -32.58
N VAL A 27 1.64 -2.84 -32.41
CA VAL A 27 2.33 -2.93 -31.12
C VAL A 27 3.21 -1.70 -30.88
N CYS A 28 3.94 -1.26 -31.90
CA CYS A 28 4.78 -0.07 -31.85
C CYS A 28 4.87 0.58 -33.21
N ARG A 29 5.35 1.83 -33.22
CA ARG A 29 5.61 2.60 -34.44
C ARG A 29 7.03 3.14 -34.40
N VAL A 30 7.66 3.17 -35.57
CA VAL A 30 8.96 3.82 -35.76
C VAL A 30 8.77 5.24 -36.27
N MET A 31 9.48 6.17 -35.69
CA MET A 31 9.53 7.58 -36.15
C MET A 31 10.96 8.01 -36.37
N GLY A 32 11.17 8.75 -37.43
CA GLY A 32 12.50 9.19 -37.88
C GLY A 32 12.94 8.50 -39.15
N SER A 33 14.14 8.76 -39.57
CA SER A 33 14.79 8.19 -40.78
C SER A 33 16.30 8.08 -40.56
N GLY A 34 16.98 7.39 -41.48
CA GLY A 34 18.41 7.22 -41.39
C GLY A 34 18.86 6.19 -40.36
N GLN A 35 20.07 6.37 -39.81
CA GLN A 35 20.71 5.41 -38.94
C GLN A 35 20.01 5.23 -37.56
N ASN A 36 19.41 6.29 -37.05
CA ASN A 36 18.78 6.30 -35.73
C ASN A 36 17.29 6.64 -35.85
N VAL A 37 16.45 5.79 -35.29
CA VAL A 37 15.01 5.99 -35.24
C VAL A 37 14.53 5.84 -33.81
N THR A 38 13.35 6.41 -33.52
CA THR A 38 12.70 6.27 -32.21
C THR A 38 11.53 5.31 -32.33
N ILE A 39 11.45 4.34 -31.44
CA ILE A 39 10.35 3.39 -31.35
C ILE A 39 9.36 3.89 -30.31
N TYR A 40 8.09 4.06 -30.70
CA TYR A 40 6.98 4.45 -29.84
C TYR A 40 6.08 3.26 -29.56
N PRO A 41 5.92 2.82 -28.31
CA PRO A 41 4.98 1.77 -27.95
C PRO A 41 3.54 2.25 -28.12
N ILE A 42 2.65 1.37 -28.60
CA ILE A 42 1.21 1.65 -28.81
C ILE A 42 0.36 0.67 -28.03
N ASN A 43 0.55 -0.64 -28.24
CA ASN A 43 -0.18 -1.69 -27.55
C ASN A 43 0.78 -2.75 -27.01
N VAL A 44 0.32 -3.45 -25.97
CA VAL A 44 1.04 -4.62 -25.43
C VAL A 44 1.14 -5.69 -26.50
N GLY A 45 2.33 -6.27 -26.62
CA GLY A 45 2.58 -7.32 -27.60
C GLY A 45 4.02 -7.35 -28.08
N GLU A 46 4.26 -8.09 -29.13
CA GLU A 46 5.58 -8.27 -29.77
C GLU A 46 5.54 -7.78 -31.22
N ALA A 47 6.61 -7.10 -31.62
CA ALA A 47 6.80 -6.66 -33.00
C ALA A 47 8.25 -6.85 -33.43
N GLU A 48 8.46 -7.17 -34.70
CA GLU A 48 9.76 -7.04 -35.35
C GLU A 48 9.89 -5.65 -35.97
N VAL A 49 10.97 -4.96 -35.63
CA VAL A 49 11.40 -3.72 -36.31
C VAL A 49 12.53 -4.10 -37.28
N MET A 50 12.37 -3.74 -38.51
CA MET A 50 13.29 -4.11 -39.61
C MET A 50 13.84 -2.86 -40.27
N ALA A 51 15.13 -2.88 -40.59
CA ALA A 51 15.79 -1.88 -41.42
C ALA A 51 16.33 -2.55 -42.68
N GLN A 52 16.05 -1.98 -43.84
CA GLN A 52 16.48 -2.51 -45.15
C GLN A 52 16.91 -1.35 -46.06
N LEU A 53 17.91 -1.57 -46.86
CA LEU A 53 18.24 -0.70 -47.96
C LEU A 53 17.36 -0.98 -49.17
N PRO A 54 16.87 0.04 -49.90
CA PRO A 54 16.21 -0.16 -51.16
C PRO A 54 17.12 -0.99 -52.10
N ASN A 55 16.51 -1.92 -52.79
CA ASN A 55 17.23 -2.83 -53.72
C ASN A 55 18.24 -3.80 -53.07
N SER A 56 18.24 -3.95 -51.76
CA SER A 56 19.05 -4.94 -51.02
C SER A 56 18.16 -6.07 -50.49
N SER A 57 18.67 -7.30 -50.52
CA SER A 57 18.05 -8.43 -49.84
C SER A 57 18.46 -8.52 -48.33
N SER A 58 19.40 -7.70 -47.89
CA SER A 58 19.87 -7.71 -46.53
C SER A 58 18.95 -6.92 -45.62
N VAL A 59 18.45 -7.56 -44.56
CA VAL A 59 17.54 -6.98 -43.59
C VAL A 59 18.15 -7.12 -42.19
N ALA A 60 18.25 -6.02 -41.46
CA ALA A 60 18.55 -6.04 -40.05
C ALA A 60 17.25 -6.04 -39.24
N LYS A 61 17.14 -6.87 -38.21
CA LYS A 61 15.92 -7.04 -37.41
C LYS A 61 16.20 -6.87 -35.94
N CYS A 62 15.22 -6.33 -35.21
CA CYS A 62 15.19 -6.41 -33.75
C CYS A 62 13.75 -6.71 -33.29
N THR A 63 13.64 -7.51 -32.24
CA THR A 63 12.36 -7.76 -31.57
C THR A 63 12.11 -6.69 -30.55
N VAL A 64 10.90 -6.13 -30.55
CA VAL A 64 10.41 -5.16 -29.57
C VAL A 64 9.24 -5.80 -28.83
N VAL A 65 9.37 -5.91 -27.50
CA VAL A 65 8.30 -6.40 -26.64
C VAL A 65 7.76 -5.19 -25.86
N VAL A 66 6.48 -4.91 -26.04
CA VAL A 66 5.76 -3.89 -25.26
C VAL A 66 4.97 -4.61 -24.18
N GLU A 67 5.40 -4.43 -22.95
CA GLU A 67 4.75 -5.03 -21.78
C GLU A 67 3.67 -4.13 -21.21
N ALA A 68 2.67 -4.73 -20.56
CA ALA A 68 1.67 -3.98 -19.80
C ALA A 68 2.35 -3.19 -18.68
N GLY A 69 1.99 -1.92 -18.54
CA GLY A 69 2.44 -1.12 -17.42
C GLY A 69 1.97 -1.74 -16.11
N LYS A 70 2.88 -1.85 -15.13
CA LYS A 70 2.53 -2.36 -13.81
C LYS A 70 1.84 -1.27 -13.00
N SER A 71 0.78 -1.64 -12.29
CA SER A 71 0.05 -0.75 -11.40
C SER A 71 -0.09 -1.37 -10.01
N PHE A 72 -0.18 -0.51 -9.01
CA PHE A 72 -0.41 -0.90 -7.62
C PHE A 72 -1.31 0.14 -6.95
N VAL A 73 -2.39 -0.30 -6.32
CA VAL A 73 -3.37 0.56 -5.65
C VAL A 73 -3.69 -0.03 -4.28
N LEU A 74 -3.54 0.78 -3.23
CA LEU A 74 -4.05 0.49 -1.89
C LEU A 74 -5.47 1.03 -1.76
N GLU A 75 -6.36 0.26 -1.13
CA GLU A 75 -7.74 0.68 -0.83
C GLU A 75 -7.78 1.89 0.13
N ALA A 76 -6.76 2.02 1.00
CA ALA A 76 -6.61 3.13 1.92
C ALA A 76 -5.19 3.70 1.90
N SER A 77 -5.05 5.00 2.05
CA SER A 77 -3.76 5.68 2.23
C SER A 77 -3.38 5.86 3.70
N ASN A 78 -4.34 5.69 4.62
CA ASN A 78 -4.14 5.77 6.06
C ASN A 78 -5.09 4.84 6.81
N ILE A 79 -4.62 4.31 7.92
CA ILE A 79 -5.40 3.47 8.83
C ILE A 79 -5.07 3.77 10.29
N SER A 80 -6.00 3.36 11.16
CA SER A 80 -5.75 3.29 12.60
C SER A 80 -5.94 1.86 13.08
N VAL A 81 -5.07 1.40 13.96
CA VAL A 81 -5.14 0.09 14.62
C VAL A 81 -4.79 0.27 16.09
N GLN A 82 -5.37 -0.56 16.97
CA GLN A 82 -5.00 -0.54 18.39
C GLN A 82 -3.70 -1.32 18.62
N PRO A 83 -2.92 -1.02 19.66
CA PRO A 83 -1.86 -1.90 20.11
C PRO A 83 -2.39 -3.33 20.32
N PHE A 84 -1.63 -4.33 19.84
CA PHE A 84 -1.99 -5.76 19.82
C PHE A 84 -3.25 -6.10 19.01
N GLY A 85 -3.79 -5.12 18.26
CA GLY A 85 -4.86 -5.32 17.29
C GLY A 85 -4.32 -5.55 15.90
N THR A 86 -5.13 -6.18 15.04
CA THR A 86 -4.79 -6.41 13.63
C THR A 86 -5.79 -5.74 12.70
N ARG A 87 -5.30 -5.32 11.54
CA ARG A 87 -6.15 -4.79 10.46
C ARG A 87 -5.62 -5.23 9.10
N LYS A 88 -6.52 -5.72 8.25
CA LYS A 88 -6.19 -6.04 6.85
C LYS A 88 -6.51 -4.84 5.97
N VAL A 89 -5.60 -4.53 5.05
CA VAL A 89 -5.76 -3.51 4.01
C VAL A 89 -5.68 -4.21 2.68
N LYS A 90 -6.69 -4.00 1.86
CA LYS A 90 -6.77 -4.53 0.52
C LYS A 90 -5.86 -3.75 -0.41
N TYR A 91 -5.23 -4.44 -1.35
CA TYR A 91 -4.55 -3.83 -2.49
C TYR A 91 -4.95 -4.52 -3.79
N THR A 92 -4.69 -3.83 -4.89
CA THR A 92 -4.82 -4.40 -6.24
C THR A 92 -3.52 -4.14 -6.99
N VAL A 93 -3.01 -5.17 -7.64
CA VAL A 93 -1.79 -5.11 -8.46
C VAL A 93 -2.08 -5.65 -9.86
N SER A 94 -1.51 -5.03 -10.87
CA SER A 94 -1.59 -5.52 -12.25
C SER A 94 -0.21 -5.44 -12.91
N PRO A 95 0.25 -6.52 -13.55
CA PRO A 95 -0.36 -7.85 -13.58
C PRO A 95 -0.28 -8.54 -12.19
N ALA A 96 -1.13 -9.55 -11.97
CA ALA A 96 -1.22 -10.25 -10.69
C ALA A 96 0.08 -10.94 -10.24
N ASN A 97 0.97 -11.27 -11.18
CA ASN A 97 2.29 -11.86 -10.92
C ASN A 97 3.42 -10.83 -10.76
N ALA A 98 3.10 -9.52 -10.65
CA ALA A 98 4.13 -8.52 -10.38
C ALA A 98 4.74 -8.74 -8.99
N ASN A 99 6.06 -8.65 -8.90
CA ASN A 99 6.76 -8.78 -7.63
C ASN A 99 6.55 -7.51 -6.80
N LEU A 100 6.14 -7.70 -5.55
CA LEU A 100 5.93 -6.63 -4.58
C LEU A 100 7.09 -6.60 -3.58
N THR A 101 7.64 -5.42 -3.36
CA THR A 101 8.63 -5.17 -2.32
C THR A 101 8.04 -4.22 -1.29
N TRP A 102 7.86 -4.73 -0.07
CA TRP A 102 7.35 -3.96 1.06
C TRP A 102 8.49 -3.48 1.94
N THR A 103 8.43 -2.24 2.37
CA THR A 103 9.42 -1.63 3.27
C THR A 103 8.72 -0.73 4.30
N MET A 104 9.29 -0.63 5.50
CA MET A 104 8.83 0.26 6.57
C MET A 104 9.83 1.40 6.76
N ASP A 105 9.40 2.47 7.44
CA ASP A 105 10.30 3.50 7.93
C ASP A 105 11.44 2.86 8.75
N GLN A 106 12.65 3.42 8.65
CA GLN A 106 13.77 2.97 9.48
C GLN A 106 13.44 3.18 10.97
N MET A 107 13.81 2.18 11.80
CA MET A 107 13.57 2.17 13.25
C MET A 107 12.08 2.13 13.64
N ASN A 108 11.21 1.60 12.76
CA ASN A 108 9.81 1.42 13.09
C ASN A 108 9.64 0.26 14.08
N ASP A 109 9.16 0.57 15.29
CA ASP A 109 8.78 -0.35 16.34
C ASP A 109 7.29 -0.20 16.74
N VAL A 110 6.53 0.54 15.93
CA VAL A 110 5.12 0.88 16.17
C VAL A 110 4.18 -0.24 15.70
N PHE A 111 4.50 -0.88 14.57
CA PHE A 111 3.70 -1.94 13.98
C PHE A 111 4.57 -2.96 13.26
N THR A 112 3.99 -4.13 12.98
CA THR A 112 4.50 -5.12 12.01
C THR A 112 3.51 -5.31 10.89
N TYR A 113 3.95 -5.95 9.80
CA TYR A 113 3.08 -6.31 8.69
C TYR A 113 3.34 -7.72 8.19
N THR A 114 2.33 -8.29 7.55
CA THR A 114 2.42 -9.56 6.81
C THR A 114 1.70 -9.39 5.49
N ASP A 115 2.40 -9.58 4.38
CA ASP A 115 1.77 -9.69 3.06
C ASP A 115 1.10 -11.06 2.96
N LEU A 116 -0.20 -11.07 2.74
CA LEU A 116 -0.99 -12.30 2.59
C LEU A 116 -1.06 -12.78 1.13
N GLY A 117 -0.38 -12.07 0.22
CA GLY A 117 -0.39 -12.34 -1.20
C GLY A 117 -1.66 -11.85 -1.90
N CYS A 118 -1.70 -12.03 -3.22
CA CYS A 118 -2.86 -11.71 -4.05
C CYS A 118 -3.34 -12.95 -4.83
N ASP A 119 -4.59 -12.88 -5.27
CA ASP A 119 -5.22 -13.88 -6.14
C ASP A 119 -4.83 -13.70 -7.62
N GLU A 120 -5.39 -14.54 -8.49
CA GLU A 120 -5.17 -14.51 -9.95
C GLU A 120 -5.65 -13.21 -10.61
N ASN A 121 -6.53 -12.45 -9.94
CA ASN A 121 -7.02 -11.15 -10.41
C ASN A 121 -6.17 -9.98 -9.87
N GLY A 122 -5.10 -10.27 -9.12
CA GLY A 122 -4.23 -9.28 -8.50
C GLY A 122 -4.82 -8.62 -7.28
N VAL A 123 -5.88 -9.17 -6.66
CA VAL A 123 -6.48 -8.66 -5.43
C VAL A 123 -5.81 -9.33 -4.24
N GLY A 124 -5.17 -8.55 -3.39
CA GLY A 124 -4.46 -9.05 -2.23
C GLY A 124 -4.70 -8.24 -0.96
N TYR A 125 -4.10 -8.70 0.14
CA TYR A 125 -4.21 -8.06 1.43
C TYR A 125 -2.86 -8.00 2.14
N VAL A 126 -2.57 -6.86 2.75
CA VAL A 126 -1.52 -6.74 3.74
C VAL A 126 -2.16 -6.63 5.12
N GLN A 127 -1.71 -7.45 6.06
CA GLN A 127 -2.15 -7.41 7.45
C GLN A 127 -1.18 -6.56 8.26
N ILE A 128 -1.71 -5.61 9.01
CA ILE A 128 -0.98 -4.75 9.92
C ILE A 128 -1.32 -5.18 11.35
N GLU A 129 -0.30 -5.31 12.19
CA GLU A 129 -0.44 -5.57 13.62
C GLU A 129 0.21 -4.42 14.40
N GLY A 130 -0.56 -3.75 15.25
CA GLY A 130 -0.08 -2.68 16.13
C GLY A 130 0.74 -3.24 17.29
N ILE A 131 1.90 -2.65 17.58
CA ILE A 131 2.77 -3.04 18.69
C ILE A 131 2.61 -2.05 19.84
N LYS A 132 2.86 -0.79 19.60
CA LYS A 132 2.76 0.28 20.59
C LYS A 132 2.23 1.56 19.95
N GLU A 133 1.76 2.50 20.75
CA GLU A 133 1.27 3.79 20.27
C GLU A 133 2.35 4.54 19.48
N GLY A 134 1.92 5.12 18.37
CA GLY A 134 2.79 5.88 17.47
C GLY A 134 2.24 5.94 16.06
N THR A 135 3.07 6.42 15.15
CA THR A 135 2.79 6.49 13.72
C THR A 135 3.98 5.97 12.92
N GLY A 136 3.71 5.41 11.76
CA GLY A 136 4.74 4.99 10.81
C GLY A 136 4.14 4.76 9.44
N ASN A 137 4.99 4.49 8.45
CA ASN A 137 4.58 4.26 7.08
C ASN A 137 5.04 2.90 6.58
N LEU A 138 4.19 2.27 5.80
CA LEU A 138 4.48 1.08 5.03
C LEU A 138 4.45 1.43 3.55
N TYR A 139 5.52 1.15 2.85
CA TYR A 139 5.69 1.40 1.42
C TYR A 139 5.66 0.09 0.66
N CYS A 140 5.05 0.12 -0.51
CA CYS A 140 5.12 -0.97 -1.47
C CYS A 140 5.61 -0.46 -2.82
N VAL A 141 6.50 -1.19 -3.45
CA VAL A 141 6.99 -0.91 -4.81
C VAL A 141 6.90 -2.19 -5.61
N THR A 142 6.34 -2.10 -6.81
CA THR A 142 6.39 -3.21 -7.78
C THR A 142 7.71 -3.21 -8.53
N ASP A 143 8.08 -4.33 -9.12
CA ASP A 143 9.21 -4.44 -10.03
C ASP A 143 9.08 -3.57 -11.31
N GLY A 144 7.91 -2.99 -11.58
CA GLY A 144 7.65 -1.95 -12.59
C GLY A 144 7.61 -0.53 -12.06
N ASN A 145 8.11 -0.28 -10.84
CA ASN A 145 8.15 1.03 -10.16
C ASN A 145 6.79 1.66 -9.81
N ALA A 146 5.66 0.94 -9.92
CA ALA A 146 4.41 1.41 -9.34
C ALA A 146 4.53 1.39 -7.80
N LYS A 147 4.03 2.42 -7.13
CA LYS A 147 4.26 2.66 -5.71
C LYS A 147 2.97 2.84 -4.94
N GLY A 148 2.96 2.38 -3.69
CA GLY A 148 1.92 2.68 -2.72
C GLY A 148 2.53 3.07 -1.37
N ASN A 149 1.81 3.90 -0.63
CA ASN A 149 2.14 4.30 0.73
C ASN A 149 0.91 4.17 1.61
N LEU A 150 1.08 3.53 2.77
CA LEU A 150 0.08 3.39 3.81
C LEU A 150 0.60 4.03 5.08
N SER A 151 -0.04 5.11 5.53
CA SER A 151 0.23 5.71 6.84
C SER A 151 -0.54 4.96 7.92
N ILE A 152 0.15 4.53 8.97
CA ILE A 152 -0.42 3.72 10.04
C ILE A 152 -0.30 4.49 11.34
N LYS A 153 -1.45 4.68 12.01
CA LYS A 153 -1.53 5.20 13.38
C LYS A 153 -1.88 4.05 14.30
N VAL A 154 -1.01 3.74 15.25
CA VAL A 154 -1.31 2.82 16.35
C VAL A 154 -1.69 3.65 17.56
N ALA A 155 -2.92 3.51 18.02
CA ALA A 155 -3.45 4.26 19.15
C ALA A 155 -4.54 3.46 19.87
N TRP A 156 -4.62 3.61 21.19
CA TRP A 156 -5.75 3.10 21.95
C TRP A 156 -7.00 3.91 21.62
N ASN A 157 -8.11 3.19 21.50
CA ASN A 157 -9.42 3.80 21.56
C ASN A 157 -9.82 3.91 23.03
N TYR A 158 -9.55 5.07 23.65
CA TYR A 158 -9.92 5.31 25.04
C TYR A 158 -11.41 5.52 25.15
N GLU A 159 -12.07 4.57 25.81
CA GLU A 159 -13.49 4.62 26.09
C GLU A 159 -13.73 4.60 27.60
N PHE A 160 -14.59 5.46 28.08
CA PHE A 160 -15.05 5.49 29.43
C PHE A 160 -16.56 5.62 29.48
N SER A 161 -17.23 4.76 30.23
CA SER A 161 -18.68 4.85 30.43
C SER A 161 -19.06 4.38 31.83
N LEU A 162 -20.00 5.07 32.45
CA LEU A 162 -20.63 4.60 33.68
C LEU A 162 -21.61 3.47 33.35
N THR A 163 -21.71 2.49 34.27
CA THR A 163 -22.64 1.36 34.13
C THR A 163 -23.61 1.33 35.31
N GLY A 164 -24.90 1.25 35.01
CA GLY A 164 -25.94 1.20 36.01
C GLY A 164 -26.42 2.59 36.46
N LYS A 165 -26.78 2.71 37.74
CA LYS A 165 -27.36 3.93 38.30
C LYS A 165 -26.29 5.02 38.45
N THR A 166 -26.61 6.23 38.04
CA THR A 166 -25.69 7.40 38.03
C THR A 166 -26.09 8.48 39.03
N THR A 167 -27.24 8.31 39.69
CA THR A 167 -27.73 9.21 40.74
C THR A 167 -28.11 8.38 41.95
N PHE A 168 -27.60 8.78 43.12
CA PHE A 168 -27.82 8.10 44.40
C PHE A 168 -28.26 9.12 45.46
N SER A 169 -29.14 8.69 46.35
CA SER A 169 -29.41 9.35 47.61
C SER A 169 -28.95 8.39 48.70
N ILE A 170 -28.01 8.80 49.52
CA ILE A 170 -27.42 7.98 50.57
C ILE A 170 -27.43 8.76 51.87
N SER A 171 -27.68 8.06 52.99
CA SER A 171 -27.65 8.63 54.31
C SER A 171 -26.21 8.67 54.88
N PRO A 172 -25.91 9.47 55.88
CA PRO A 172 -24.61 9.43 56.55
C PRO A 172 -24.26 7.99 56.99
N ALA A 173 -23.00 7.60 56.76
CA ALA A 173 -22.48 6.25 56.99
C ALA A 173 -22.96 5.14 56.06
N GLU A 174 -23.78 5.45 55.03
CA GLU A 174 -24.12 4.51 53.96
C GLU A 174 -23.10 4.62 52.79
N THR A 175 -23.04 3.58 51.99
CA THR A 175 -22.17 3.52 50.81
C THR A 175 -23.00 3.22 49.57
N ALA A 176 -22.57 3.76 48.43
CA ALA A 176 -23.13 3.44 47.14
C ALA A 176 -22.00 3.08 46.13
N GLU A 177 -22.26 2.12 45.25
CA GLU A 177 -21.30 1.70 44.24
C GLU A 177 -21.72 2.20 42.88
N VAL A 178 -20.77 2.80 42.15
CA VAL A 178 -20.92 3.19 40.75
C VAL A 178 -20.04 2.32 39.90
N GLY A 179 -20.63 1.55 39.00
CA GLY A 179 -19.89 0.75 38.05
C GLY A 179 -19.46 1.57 36.83
N PHE A 180 -18.33 1.23 36.24
CA PHE A 180 -17.89 1.82 34.99
C PHE A 180 -17.12 0.82 34.12
N LYS A 181 -17.04 1.12 32.82
CA LYS A 181 -16.19 0.44 31.86
C LYS A 181 -15.14 1.41 31.37
N VAL A 182 -13.95 0.90 31.16
CA VAL A 182 -12.83 1.63 30.58
C VAL A 182 -12.10 0.75 29.57
N ASN A 183 -11.71 1.33 28.47
CA ASN A 183 -10.85 0.72 27.48
C ASN A 183 -9.68 1.68 27.18
N PRO A 184 -8.41 1.25 27.22
CA PRO A 184 -7.95 -0.08 27.65
C PRO A 184 -8.15 -0.29 29.17
N THR A 185 -8.24 -1.53 29.59
CA THR A 185 -8.57 -1.88 31.00
C THR A 185 -7.56 -1.40 32.03
N TYR A 186 -6.34 -1.09 31.61
CA TYR A 186 -5.24 -0.55 32.45
C TYR A 186 -5.17 0.98 32.44
N ALA A 187 -6.07 1.67 31.72
CA ALA A 187 -6.07 3.13 31.72
C ALA A 187 -6.25 3.69 33.13
N ASP A 188 -5.45 4.68 33.45
CA ASP A 188 -5.57 5.40 34.73
C ASP A 188 -6.86 6.21 34.74
N ILE A 189 -7.55 6.14 35.88
CA ILE A 189 -8.79 6.89 36.10
C ILE A 189 -8.59 7.82 37.24
N THR A 190 -8.87 9.10 37.00
CA THR A 190 -8.92 10.11 38.02
C THR A 190 -10.37 10.45 38.31
N VAL A 191 -10.74 10.42 39.60
CA VAL A 191 -12.05 10.86 40.09
C VAL A 191 -11.85 12.18 40.84
N ASN A 192 -12.62 13.19 40.47
CA ASN A 192 -12.63 14.47 41.16
C ASN A 192 -14.00 14.66 41.82
N SER A 193 -13.98 15.00 43.14
CA SER A 193 -15.17 15.45 43.85
C SER A 193 -15.19 16.98 43.92
N THR A 194 -16.35 17.55 43.70
CA THR A 194 -16.60 18.99 43.90
C THR A 194 -17.14 19.30 45.29
N SER A 195 -17.22 18.30 46.19
CA SER A 195 -17.76 18.43 47.53
C SER A 195 -17.04 17.52 48.51
N ASP A 196 -16.87 17.97 49.74
CA ASP A 196 -16.31 17.22 50.86
C ASP A 196 -17.38 16.39 51.58
N ALA A 197 -18.61 16.35 51.08
CA ALA A 197 -19.73 15.65 51.68
C ALA A 197 -19.59 14.12 51.69
N PHE A 198 -18.69 13.57 50.89
CA PHE A 198 -18.43 12.12 50.79
C PHE A 198 -16.99 11.84 50.44
N ASN A 199 -16.53 10.67 50.86
CA ASN A 199 -15.25 10.10 50.40
C ASN A 199 -15.51 9.07 49.32
N TYR A 200 -14.52 8.85 48.46
CA TYR A 200 -14.60 7.81 47.44
C TYR A 200 -13.30 6.99 47.39
N SER A 201 -13.43 5.77 46.92
CA SER A 201 -12.29 4.92 46.59
C SER A 201 -12.53 4.19 45.28
N ILE A 202 -11.46 3.91 44.51
CA ILE A 202 -11.53 3.13 43.32
C ILE A 202 -11.12 1.71 43.64
N VAL A 203 -12.04 0.74 43.46
CA VAL A 203 -11.78 -0.67 43.70
C VAL A 203 -11.64 -1.38 42.35
N ASN A 204 -10.51 -2.06 42.16
CA ASN A 204 -10.26 -2.88 40.98
C ASN A 204 -10.56 -4.35 41.34
N ASN A 205 -11.64 -4.91 40.81
CA ASN A 205 -12.10 -6.27 41.10
C ASN A 205 -11.46 -7.36 40.25
N GLY A 206 -10.28 -7.13 39.67
CA GLY A 206 -9.52 -8.13 38.90
C GLY A 206 -10.10 -8.52 37.54
N GLU A 207 -11.36 -8.26 37.28
CA GLU A 207 -12.03 -8.51 36.01
C GLU A 207 -12.65 -7.24 35.47
N LYS A 208 -12.07 -6.66 34.41
CA LYS A 208 -12.66 -5.67 33.46
C LYS A 208 -13.68 -4.63 33.98
N LYS A 209 -13.98 -4.57 35.28
CA LYS A 209 -14.88 -3.63 35.91
C LYS A 209 -14.24 -3.02 37.16
N LYS A 210 -14.01 -1.72 37.13
CA LYS A 210 -13.64 -0.94 38.30
C LYS A 210 -14.91 -0.37 38.93
N LYS A 211 -14.95 -0.21 40.26
CA LYS A 211 -16.05 0.41 41.00
C LYS A 211 -15.54 1.59 41.79
N ILE A 212 -16.36 2.60 41.93
CA ILE A 212 -16.15 3.72 42.88
C ILE A 212 -17.04 3.44 44.08
N LEU A 213 -16.45 3.43 45.26
CA LEU A 213 -17.16 3.25 46.53
C LEU A 213 -17.32 4.60 47.21
#